data_f89ed887b063fcf3885085f5b579c431
#
_entry.id   f89ed887b063fcf3885085f5b579c431
#
_cell.length_a   1.000
_cell.length_b   1.000
_cell.length_c   1.000
_cell.angle_alpha   90.00
_cell.angle_beta   90.00
_cell.angle_gamma   90.00
#
_symmetry.space_group_name_H-M   'P 1'
#
loop_
_entity.id
_entity.type
_entity.pdbx_description
1 polymer ?
#
loop_
_entity_poly.entity_id
_entity_poly.type
_entity_poly.pdbx_seq_one_letter_code
_entity_poly.pdbx_strand_id
1 'polypeptide(L)'
;MGALEYVPALGPKPRRSTRINVDALVKLASEVLTHHRHLGGRFAGTSGGKALADILKVGTSAGGARAKAVIAWNRRTDEVKSGQLPAGPGFTYWLLKFDGVAGNKDKELEDPQGYGAIEYAYALMAKAAGITMTECRLLEEHGRRHFMTRRFDRLDAGSKLHVQSLGALGHFDYNQAGAYAYEQAFLTIRQLGLPMTATVEQFRRMLFNAVARNQDDHVKNIAFLMNKPGEWSLAPAFDVTYSYNPSGNWTATHQMTINGKRDAFLKADIRAAGKSAGLKQGRSEALLEEVDAAVERWPEFAARARLPADVTEKIRKAHHLDLSG
;
A
#
# COMPACT_ATOMS: atom_id res chain seq x y z
N MET A 1 3.53 2.06 12.53
CA MET A 1 2.89 2.87 13.59
C MET A 1 1.91 2.03 14.41
N GLY A 2 0.90 1.43 13.83
CA GLY A 2 0.04 0.48 14.55
C GLY A 2 -0.44 1.01 15.91
N ALA A 3 -0.08 0.33 16.99
CA ALA A 3 -0.45 0.66 18.37
C ALA A 3 0.48 1.66 19.05
N LEU A 4 1.61 2.06 18.42
CA LEU A 4 2.55 2.98 19.06
C LEU A 4 1.96 4.39 19.21
N GLU A 5 2.20 4.98 20.38
CA GLU A 5 1.86 6.34 20.73
C GLU A 5 3.10 7.03 21.33
N TYR A 6 3.27 8.31 21.00
CA TYR A 6 4.41 9.10 21.50
C TYR A 6 3.96 10.07 22.58
N VAL A 7 4.65 10.06 23.71
CA VAL A 7 4.33 10.91 24.87
C VAL A 7 5.62 11.60 25.33
N PRO A 8 5.59 12.92 25.55
CA PRO A 8 4.48 13.86 25.30
C PRO A 8 4.29 14.13 23.80
N ALA A 9 3.03 14.30 23.35
CA ALA A 9 2.74 14.73 22.01
C ALA A 9 3.11 16.23 21.88
N LEU A 10 4.05 16.55 21.01
CA LEU A 10 4.41 17.93 20.66
C LEU A 10 3.45 18.41 19.57
N GLY A 11 2.45 19.18 19.94
CA GLY A 11 1.48 19.77 19.02
C GLY A 11 0.05 19.82 19.55
N PRO A 12 -0.87 20.46 18.81
CA PRO A 12 -2.25 20.58 19.25
C PRO A 12 -2.88 19.19 19.33
N LYS A 13 -3.35 18.79 20.52
CA LYS A 13 -4.06 17.53 20.75
C LYS A 13 -5.54 17.73 20.42
N PRO A 14 -6.06 17.17 19.31
CA PRO A 14 -7.49 17.17 19.07
C PRO A 14 -8.16 16.29 20.15
N ARG A 15 -9.10 16.87 20.88
CA ARG A 15 -9.79 16.18 21.98
C ARG A 15 -10.97 15.33 21.51
N ARG A 16 -11.50 15.59 20.29
CA ARG A 16 -12.65 14.88 19.71
C ARG A 16 -12.47 14.70 18.21
N SER A 17 -12.91 13.57 17.69
CA SER A 17 -13.01 13.35 16.26
C SER A 17 -14.15 14.21 15.68
N THR A 18 -13.85 15.05 14.67
CA THR A 18 -14.80 15.97 14.05
C THR A 18 -15.13 15.50 12.63
N ARG A 19 -16.33 15.85 12.16
CA ARG A 19 -16.74 15.61 10.78
C ARG A 19 -15.79 16.33 9.82
N ILE A 20 -15.45 15.66 8.73
CA ILE A 20 -14.51 16.13 7.72
C ILE A 20 -15.22 16.18 6.37
N ASN A 21 -14.95 17.22 5.60
CA ASN A 21 -15.31 17.30 4.19
C ASN A 21 -14.11 16.83 3.35
N VAL A 22 -14.31 15.81 2.54
CA VAL A 22 -13.23 15.20 1.74
C VAL A 22 -12.73 16.16 0.66
N ASP A 23 -13.63 16.94 0.02
CA ASP A 23 -13.24 17.96 -0.96
C ASP A 23 -12.31 19.04 -0.34
N ALA A 24 -12.61 19.47 0.88
CA ALA A 24 -11.74 20.39 1.61
C ALA A 24 -10.37 19.77 1.90
N LEU A 25 -10.30 18.46 2.17
CA LEU A 25 -9.03 17.73 2.36
C LEU A 25 -8.22 17.64 1.07
N VAL A 26 -8.87 17.38 -0.07
CA VAL A 26 -8.19 17.28 -1.38
C VAL A 26 -7.59 18.63 -1.77
N LYS A 27 -8.38 19.72 -1.66
CA LYS A 27 -7.89 21.08 -1.91
C LYS A 27 -6.68 21.40 -1.03
N LEU A 28 -6.80 21.10 0.25
CA LEU A 28 -5.77 21.34 1.23
C LEU A 28 -4.51 20.48 1.00
N ALA A 29 -4.65 19.20 0.64
CA ALA A 29 -3.53 18.34 0.27
C ALA A 29 -2.79 18.90 -0.95
N SER A 30 -3.51 19.41 -1.94
CA SER A 30 -2.93 20.07 -3.13
C SER A 30 -2.17 21.36 -2.75
N GLU A 31 -2.75 22.21 -1.88
CA GLU A 31 -2.10 23.43 -1.41
C GLU A 31 -0.82 23.13 -0.63
N VAL A 32 -0.85 22.18 0.30
CA VAL A 32 0.32 21.81 1.12
C VAL A 32 1.44 21.25 0.26
N LEU A 33 1.13 20.39 -0.70
CA LEU A 33 2.16 19.81 -1.59
C LEU A 33 2.74 20.85 -2.54
N THR A 34 1.93 21.80 -3.02
CA THR A 34 2.36 22.89 -3.89
C THR A 34 3.25 23.89 -3.15
N HIS A 35 2.92 24.19 -1.88
CA HIS A 35 3.66 25.15 -1.06
C HIS A 35 4.84 24.56 -0.30
N HIS A 36 5.04 23.25 -0.27
CA HIS A 36 6.19 22.62 0.41
C HIS A 36 7.57 23.14 -0.10
N ARG A 37 7.61 23.76 -1.27
CA ARG A 37 8.81 24.44 -1.80
C ARG A 37 9.10 25.80 -1.14
N HIS A 38 8.18 26.39 -0.37
CA HIS A 38 8.29 27.73 0.22
C HIS A 38 8.01 27.79 1.74
N LEU A 39 7.99 26.66 2.44
CA LEU A 39 7.66 26.61 3.89
C LEU A 39 8.77 27.13 4.83
N GLY A 40 9.68 27.97 4.33
CA GLY A 40 10.60 28.77 5.16
C GLY A 40 10.05 30.10 5.68
N GLY A 41 8.83 30.51 5.33
CA GLY A 41 8.26 31.83 5.64
C GLY A 41 6.82 31.78 6.16
N ARG A 42 6.65 32.18 7.42
CA ARG A 42 5.45 32.65 8.13
C ARG A 42 4.07 32.26 7.61
N PHE A 43 3.45 31.26 8.23
CA PHE A 43 2.01 31.10 8.26
C PHE A 43 1.35 32.16 9.18
N ALA A 44 1.21 33.38 8.69
CA ALA A 44 0.50 34.46 9.37
C ALA A 44 -0.71 34.87 8.51
N GLY A 45 -1.74 34.04 8.52
CA GLY A 45 -3.03 34.36 7.95
C GLY A 45 -4.12 33.45 8.52
N THR A 46 -5.28 34.00 8.86
CA THR A 46 -6.39 33.29 9.55
C THR A 46 -6.95 32.08 8.80
N SER A 47 -6.73 31.96 7.50
CA SER A 47 -7.12 30.79 6.67
C SER A 47 -6.15 29.63 6.77
N GLY A 48 -4.82 29.90 6.82
CA GLY A 48 -3.79 28.86 6.86
C GLY A 48 -3.75 28.07 8.17
N GLY A 49 -4.06 28.71 9.30
CA GLY A 49 -4.07 28.06 10.60
C GLY A 49 -5.18 27.02 10.77
N LYS A 50 -6.38 27.29 10.20
CA LYS A 50 -7.51 26.35 10.22
C LYS A 50 -7.23 25.13 9.32
N ALA A 51 -6.68 25.39 8.13
CA ALA A 51 -6.28 24.38 7.18
C ALA A 51 -5.19 23.44 7.75
N LEU A 52 -4.14 24.00 8.37
CA LEU A 52 -3.09 23.22 9.04
C LEU A 52 -3.66 22.39 10.20
N ALA A 53 -4.60 22.95 10.97
CA ALA A 53 -5.28 22.22 12.05
C ALA A 53 -6.11 21.04 11.54
N ASP A 54 -6.72 21.17 10.36
CA ASP A 54 -7.52 20.10 9.75
C ASP A 54 -6.62 19.00 9.14
N ILE A 55 -5.45 19.36 8.56
CA ILE A 55 -4.42 18.37 8.16
C ILE A 55 -3.90 17.60 9.38
N LEU A 56 -3.55 18.30 10.44
CA LEU A 56 -3.08 17.67 11.68
C LEU A 56 -4.14 16.76 12.32
N LYS A 57 -5.43 17.09 12.15
CA LYS A 57 -6.55 16.24 12.59
C LYS A 57 -6.70 14.95 11.79
N VAL A 58 -6.33 14.95 10.53
CA VAL A 58 -6.53 13.82 9.61
C VAL A 58 -5.30 12.90 9.51
N GLY A 59 -4.12 13.40 9.90
CA GLY A 59 -2.89 12.63 9.89
C GLY A 59 -2.38 12.29 8.50
N THR A 60 -1.63 13.21 7.93
CA THR A 60 -0.91 13.02 6.65
C THR A 60 0.36 12.16 6.77
N SER A 61 0.62 11.56 7.92
CA SER A 61 1.91 10.94 8.28
C SER A 61 2.00 9.43 8.04
N ALA A 62 1.13 8.83 7.23
CA ALA A 62 1.39 7.49 6.74
C ALA A 62 2.45 7.60 5.65
N GLY A 63 3.69 7.15 5.87
CA GLY A 63 4.83 7.29 4.95
C GLY A 63 4.51 6.92 3.48
N GLY A 64 5.39 7.33 2.55
CA GLY A 64 5.23 7.13 1.10
C GLY A 64 4.98 8.44 0.35
N ALA A 65 5.18 8.45 -0.98
CA ALA A 65 5.24 9.63 -1.83
C ALA A 65 3.91 10.35 -2.03
N ARG A 66 2.79 9.61 -2.02
CA ARG A 66 1.46 10.16 -2.35
C ARG A 66 0.73 10.75 -1.15
N ALA A 67 -0.04 11.81 -1.40
CA ALA A 67 -0.93 12.41 -0.41
C ALA A 67 -1.98 11.40 0.07
N LYS A 68 -2.06 11.23 1.38
CA LYS A 68 -2.96 10.27 2.01
C LYS A 68 -3.49 10.77 3.35
N ALA A 69 -4.66 10.28 3.73
CA ALA A 69 -5.32 10.63 4.98
C ALA A 69 -5.82 9.39 5.72
N VAL A 70 -5.76 9.43 7.06
CA VAL A 70 -6.41 8.42 7.90
C VAL A 70 -7.79 8.94 8.29
N ILE A 71 -8.84 8.26 7.83
CA ILE A 71 -10.22 8.63 8.09
C ILE A 71 -10.95 7.52 8.85
N ALA A 72 -12.00 7.90 9.55
CA ALA A 72 -13.02 7.00 10.08
C ALA A 72 -14.33 7.26 9.32
N TRP A 73 -14.92 6.22 8.77
CA TRP A 73 -16.10 6.29 7.93
C TRP A 73 -17.23 5.41 8.45
N ASN A 74 -18.43 6.00 8.52
CA ASN A 74 -19.65 5.29 8.88
C ASN A 74 -20.45 5.02 7.59
N ARG A 75 -20.52 3.76 7.16
CA ARG A 75 -21.21 3.37 5.90
C ARG A 75 -22.72 3.63 5.91
N ARG A 76 -23.35 3.65 7.08
CA ARG A 76 -24.80 3.83 7.17
C ARG A 76 -25.21 5.28 7.05
N THR A 77 -24.40 6.20 7.60
CA THR A 77 -24.70 7.65 7.60
C THR A 77 -23.88 8.41 6.59
N ASP A 78 -22.93 7.75 5.91
CA ASP A 78 -21.93 8.33 5.01
C ASP A 78 -21.08 9.43 5.67
N GLU A 79 -21.00 9.41 7.00
CA GLU A 79 -20.26 10.41 7.76
C GLU A 79 -18.78 10.04 7.79
N VAL A 80 -17.90 11.00 7.47
CA VAL A 80 -16.45 10.90 7.52
C VAL A 80 -15.92 11.74 8.67
N LYS A 81 -15.06 11.14 9.51
CA LYS A 81 -14.35 11.79 10.63
C LYS A 81 -12.85 11.57 10.54
N SER A 82 -12.07 12.31 11.34
CA SER A 82 -10.66 12.01 11.55
C SER A 82 -10.48 10.58 12.09
N GLY A 83 -9.59 9.80 11.44
CA GLY A 83 -9.26 8.45 11.87
C GLY A 83 -8.12 8.37 12.90
N GLN A 84 -7.62 9.51 13.40
CA GLN A 84 -6.57 9.55 14.42
C GLN A 84 -7.12 9.32 15.85
N LEU A 85 -8.37 9.65 16.06
CA LEU A 85 -9.06 9.53 17.35
C LEU A 85 -10.18 8.51 17.26
N PRO A 86 -10.62 7.94 18.40
CA PRO A 86 -11.81 7.12 18.44
C PRO A 86 -13.03 7.87 17.87
N ALA A 87 -13.61 7.35 16.81
CA ALA A 87 -14.72 7.96 16.09
C ALA A 87 -16.10 7.57 16.64
N GLY A 88 -16.13 6.58 17.55
CA GLY A 88 -17.36 6.03 18.15
C GLY A 88 -17.93 4.83 17.41
N PRO A 89 -19.05 4.28 17.87
CA PRO A 89 -19.69 3.11 17.28
C PRO A 89 -20.11 3.33 15.82
N GLY A 90 -20.04 2.29 15.00
CA GLY A 90 -20.46 2.28 13.60
C GLY A 90 -19.44 2.87 12.63
N PHE A 91 -18.28 3.35 13.12
CA PHE A 91 -17.19 3.82 12.27
C PHE A 91 -16.14 2.73 12.08
N THR A 92 -15.64 2.61 10.84
CA THR A 92 -14.49 1.81 10.46
C THR A 92 -13.36 2.73 10.00
N TYR A 93 -12.10 2.28 10.14
CA TYR A 93 -10.93 3.12 9.88
C TYR A 93 -10.33 2.78 8.52
N TRP A 94 -9.98 3.80 7.74
CA TRP A 94 -9.52 3.69 6.38
C TRP A 94 -8.28 4.56 6.14
N LEU A 95 -7.43 4.10 5.24
CA LEU A 95 -6.43 4.93 4.59
C LEU A 95 -7.02 5.38 3.25
N LEU A 96 -7.12 6.68 3.06
CA LEU A 96 -7.58 7.32 1.83
C LEU A 96 -6.35 7.87 1.11
N LYS A 97 -6.10 7.44 -0.13
CA LYS A 97 -5.07 7.98 -1.03
C LYS A 97 -5.75 8.89 -2.03
N PHE A 98 -5.29 10.14 -2.10
CA PHE A 98 -5.87 11.13 -2.98
C PHE A 98 -5.44 10.92 -4.43
N ASP A 99 -6.37 11.05 -5.37
CA ASP A 99 -6.17 10.92 -6.81
C ASP A 99 -5.94 12.32 -7.43
N GLY A 100 -4.98 12.43 -8.36
CA GLY A 100 -4.72 13.66 -9.11
C GLY A 100 -4.22 14.84 -8.25
N VAL A 101 -3.45 14.59 -7.20
CA VAL A 101 -2.81 15.63 -6.39
C VAL A 101 -1.41 15.89 -6.92
N ALA A 102 -1.17 17.09 -7.48
CA ALA A 102 0.12 17.51 -7.98
C ALA A 102 1.15 17.75 -6.84
N GLY A 103 2.44 17.55 -7.11
CA GLY A 103 3.53 17.89 -6.19
C GLY A 103 4.00 16.72 -5.30
N ASN A 104 3.73 15.50 -5.65
CA ASN A 104 4.29 14.32 -4.98
C ASN A 104 5.83 14.36 -4.96
N LYS A 105 6.43 13.79 -3.91
CA LYS A 105 7.90 13.71 -3.75
C LYS A 105 8.55 12.83 -4.80
N ASP A 106 7.78 11.96 -5.43
CA ASP A 106 8.22 11.05 -6.48
C ASP A 106 8.28 11.83 -7.80
N LYS A 107 9.49 12.31 -8.15
CA LYS A 107 9.73 13.06 -9.38
C LYS A 107 9.60 12.20 -10.65
N GLU A 108 9.52 10.88 -10.50
CA GLU A 108 9.52 9.93 -11.62
C GLU A 108 8.15 9.63 -12.20
N LEU A 109 7.10 9.84 -11.41
CA LEU A 109 5.72 9.66 -11.85
C LEU A 109 4.95 10.93 -11.51
N GLU A 110 4.65 11.75 -12.52
CA GLU A 110 3.50 12.64 -12.41
C GLU A 110 2.32 11.78 -11.98
N ASP A 111 1.57 12.21 -10.95
CA ASP A 111 0.40 11.47 -10.47
C ASP A 111 -0.78 11.80 -11.40
N PRO A 112 -0.93 11.10 -12.56
CA PRO A 112 -2.01 11.37 -13.47
C PRO A 112 -3.31 10.99 -12.77
N GLN A 113 -4.38 11.70 -13.07
CA GLN A 113 -5.73 11.31 -12.65
C GLN A 113 -5.98 9.84 -13.06
N GLY A 114 -6.49 9.04 -12.12
CA GLY A 114 -6.79 7.64 -12.38
C GLY A 114 -5.93 6.62 -11.64
N TYR A 115 -4.90 7.07 -10.93
CA TYR A 115 -4.02 6.17 -10.19
C TYR A 115 -4.75 5.42 -9.07
N GLY A 116 -5.72 6.07 -8.41
CA GLY A 116 -6.57 5.41 -7.41
C GLY A 116 -7.40 4.27 -8.01
N ALA A 117 -7.85 4.41 -9.24
CA ALA A 117 -8.57 3.36 -9.95
C ALA A 117 -7.64 2.20 -10.36
N ILE A 118 -6.39 2.47 -10.74
CA ILE A 118 -5.38 1.44 -11.03
C ILE A 118 -5.11 0.62 -9.76
N GLU A 119 -4.85 1.27 -8.62
CA GLU A 119 -4.60 0.60 -7.35
C GLU A 119 -5.82 -0.25 -6.91
N TYR A 120 -7.04 0.24 -7.15
CA TYR A 120 -8.26 -0.54 -6.88
C TYR A 120 -8.38 -1.78 -7.78
N ALA A 121 -8.10 -1.65 -9.08
CA ALA A 121 -8.09 -2.78 -10.01
C ALA A 121 -7.05 -3.84 -9.59
N TYR A 122 -5.86 -3.40 -9.19
CA TYR A 122 -4.80 -4.26 -8.66
C TYR A 122 -5.20 -4.95 -7.36
N ALA A 123 -5.89 -4.27 -6.46
CA ALA A 123 -6.41 -4.88 -5.24
C ALA A 123 -7.44 -5.99 -5.55
N LEU A 124 -8.28 -5.81 -6.58
CA LEU A 124 -9.21 -6.84 -7.04
C LEU A 124 -8.49 -8.03 -7.66
N MET A 125 -7.48 -7.76 -8.51
CA MET A 125 -6.66 -8.78 -9.17
C MET A 125 -5.83 -9.58 -8.15
N ALA A 126 -5.22 -8.91 -7.17
CA ALA A 126 -4.47 -9.56 -6.09
C ALA A 126 -5.37 -10.50 -5.26
N LYS A 127 -6.60 -10.09 -4.93
CA LYS A 127 -7.58 -10.96 -4.27
C LYS A 127 -7.94 -12.17 -5.13
N ALA A 128 -8.11 -11.99 -6.44
CA ALA A 128 -8.36 -13.08 -7.38
C ALA A 128 -7.18 -14.05 -7.49
N ALA A 129 -5.95 -13.56 -7.33
CA ALA A 129 -4.74 -14.37 -7.20
C ALA A 129 -4.61 -15.08 -5.84
N GLY A 130 -5.59 -14.97 -4.95
CA GLY A 130 -5.59 -15.60 -3.62
C GLY A 130 -4.77 -14.84 -2.56
N ILE A 131 -4.38 -13.59 -2.82
CA ILE A 131 -3.67 -12.75 -1.85
C ILE A 131 -4.65 -12.17 -0.84
N THR A 132 -4.30 -12.28 0.43
CA THR A 132 -5.07 -11.70 1.54
C THR A 132 -4.91 -10.19 1.56
N MET A 133 -6.00 -9.47 1.26
CA MET A 133 -6.09 -8.02 1.33
C MET A 133 -7.33 -7.59 2.12
N THR A 134 -7.25 -6.44 2.78
CA THR A 134 -8.42 -5.84 3.41
C THR A 134 -9.44 -5.36 2.38
N GLU A 135 -10.59 -4.88 2.84
CA GLU A 135 -11.57 -4.24 1.98
C GLU A 135 -10.95 -2.99 1.33
N CYS A 136 -11.09 -2.89 0.00
CA CYS A 136 -10.69 -1.73 -0.78
C CYS A 136 -11.89 -1.17 -1.53
N ARG A 137 -11.93 0.15 -1.73
CA ARG A 137 -13.01 0.87 -2.40
C ARG A 137 -12.48 2.07 -3.18
N LEU A 138 -13.29 2.56 -4.10
CA LEU A 138 -13.15 3.88 -4.68
C LEU A 138 -14.13 4.84 -4.01
N LEU A 139 -13.62 5.99 -3.58
CA LEU A 139 -14.42 7.15 -3.21
C LEU A 139 -14.44 8.11 -4.39
N GLU A 140 -15.61 8.33 -4.95
CA GLU A 140 -15.79 9.20 -6.11
C GLU A 140 -16.18 10.60 -5.65
N GLU A 141 -15.45 11.60 -6.11
CA GLU A 141 -15.70 12.99 -5.78
C GLU A 141 -15.22 13.91 -6.92
N HIS A 142 -16.11 14.77 -7.42
CA HIS A 142 -15.78 15.79 -8.43
C HIS A 142 -14.95 15.26 -9.61
N GLY A 143 -15.30 14.08 -10.13
CA GLY A 143 -14.61 13.43 -11.25
C GLY A 143 -13.30 12.73 -10.86
N ARG A 144 -12.88 12.75 -9.60
CA ARG A 144 -11.74 12.00 -9.06
C ARG A 144 -12.17 10.68 -8.44
N ARG A 145 -11.28 9.72 -8.39
CA ARG A 145 -11.52 8.38 -7.85
C ARG A 145 -10.43 8.01 -6.86
N HIS A 146 -10.64 8.41 -5.63
CA HIS A 146 -9.70 8.17 -4.53
C HIS A 146 -9.73 6.72 -4.09
N PHE A 147 -8.55 6.11 -3.92
CA PHE A 147 -8.45 4.76 -3.39
C PHE A 147 -8.59 4.75 -1.87
N MET A 148 -9.42 3.85 -1.38
CA MET A 148 -9.58 3.61 0.06
C MET A 148 -9.27 2.17 0.39
N THR A 149 -8.46 1.95 1.43
CA THR A 149 -8.23 0.62 2.01
C THR A 149 -8.53 0.63 3.49
N ARG A 150 -9.29 -0.38 3.97
CA ARG A 150 -9.61 -0.54 5.39
C ARG A 150 -8.33 -0.84 6.17
N ARG A 151 -8.13 -0.15 7.28
CA ARG A 151 -6.97 -0.38 8.15
C ARG A 151 -7.11 -1.70 8.88
N PHE A 152 -6.13 -2.59 8.69
CA PHE A 152 -6.05 -3.89 9.35
C PHE A 152 -5.55 -3.80 10.80
N ASP A 153 -4.90 -2.69 11.16
CA ASP A 153 -4.36 -2.44 12.49
C ASP A 153 -5.34 -1.69 13.42
N ARG A 154 -6.59 -1.53 12.97
CA ARG A 154 -7.69 -0.95 13.74
C ARG A 154 -8.82 -1.95 13.85
N LEU A 155 -9.02 -2.45 15.06
CA LEU A 155 -10.11 -3.36 15.37
C LEU A 155 -11.37 -2.58 15.74
N ASP A 156 -12.48 -3.28 15.81
CA ASP A 156 -13.74 -2.72 16.26
C ASP A 156 -13.57 -2.13 17.69
N ALA A 157 -14.35 -1.08 17.98
CA ALA A 157 -14.22 -0.27 19.20
C ALA A 157 -12.90 0.53 19.34
N GLY A 158 -12.06 0.62 18.28
CA GLY A 158 -10.88 1.49 18.24
C GLY A 158 -9.62 0.92 18.89
N SER A 159 -9.62 -0.35 19.27
CA SER A 159 -8.40 -1.03 19.70
C SER A 159 -7.40 -1.15 18.53
N LYS A 160 -6.11 -1.21 18.88
CA LYS A 160 -5.01 -1.15 17.90
C LYS A 160 -4.15 -2.41 17.98
N LEU A 161 -3.73 -2.92 16.81
CA LEU A 161 -2.68 -3.91 16.72
C LEU A 161 -1.34 -3.22 16.50
N HIS A 162 -0.26 -3.78 17.05
CA HIS A 162 1.09 -3.36 16.73
C HIS A 162 1.42 -3.77 15.30
N VAL A 163 2.13 -2.90 14.57
CA VAL A 163 2.55 -3.14 13.19
C VAL A 163 4.03 -2.84 13.05
N GLN A 164 4.78 -3.79 12.50
CA GLN A 164 6.15 -3.56 12.06
C GLN A 164 6.35 -4.06 10.63
N SER A 165 7.04 -3.27 9.81
CA SER A 165 7.47 -3.71 8.49
C SER A 165 8.66 -4.65 8.58
N LEU A 166 8.90 -5.43 7.52
CA LEU A 166 10.12 -6.21 7.35
C LEU A 166 11.37 -5.33 7.51
N GLY A 167 11.32 -4.12 6.91
CA GLY A 167 12.41 -3.15 7.05
C GLY A 167 12.68 -2.75 8.50
N ALA A 168 11.62 -2.58 9.32
CA ALA A 168 11.78 -2.25 10.74
C ALA A 168 12.28 -3.43 11.58
N LEU A 169 11.78 -4.66 11.33
CA LEU A 169 12.22 -5.86 12.04
C LEU A 169 13.65 -6.25 11.70
N GLY A 170 14.04 -6.14 10.43
CA GLY A 170 15.37 -6.51 9.96
C GLY A 170 16.39 -5.37 10.00
N HIS A 171 16.00 -4.15 10.41
CA HIS A 171 16.84 -2.94 10.31
C HIS A 171 17.32 -2.66 8.88
N PHE A 172 16.47 -2.93 7.88
CA PHE A 172 16.77 -2.79 6.46
C PHE A 172 16.49 -1.36 5.98
N ASP A 173 17.47 -0.75 5.31
CA ASP A 173 17.31 0.55 4.67
C ASP A 173 16.60 0.39 3.31
N TYR A 174 15.33 0.76 3.26
CA TYR A 174 14.52 0.63 2.05
C TYR A 174 15.01 1.50 0.85
N ASN A 175 15.90 2.49 1.10
CA ASN A 175 16.48 3.30 0.03
C ASN A 175 17.55 2.55 -0.77
N GLN A 176 17.99 1.38 -0.30
CA GLN A 176 18.98 0.57 -0.97
C GLN A 176 18.30 -0.48 -1.86
N ALA A 177 17.96 -0.06 -3.08
CA ALA A 177 17.33 -0.93 -4.07
C ALA A 177 18.21 -2.16 -4.39
N GLY A 178 17.65 -3.38 -4.33
CA GLY A 178 18.35 -4.63 -4.59
C GLY A 178 19.22 -5.15 -3.45
N ALA A 179 19.33 -4.43 -2.31
CA ALA A 179 20.10 -4.89 -1.17
C ALA A 179 19.41 -6.02 -0.38
N TYR A 180 18.13 -6.20 -0.55
CA TYR A 180 17.35 -7.17 0.23
C TYR A 180 16.57 -8.11 -0.69
N ALA A 181 16.37 -9.34 -0.21
CA ALA A 181 15.78 -10.43 -0.96
C ALA A 181 14.45 -10.89 -0.33
N TYR A 182 13.56 -11.46 -1.13
CA TYR A 182 12.34 -12.12 -0.63
C TYR A 182 12.66 -13.32 0.26
N GLU A 183 13.81 -13.96 0.06
CA GLU A 183 14.33 -15.03 0.91
C GLU A 183 14.53 -14.58 2.36
N GLN A 184 14.88 -13.29 2.59
CA GLN A 184 14.96 -12.71 3.93
C GLN A 184 13.55 -12.52 4.55
N ALA A 185 12.54 -12.22 3.74
CA ALA A 185 11.15 -12.19 4.22
C ALA A 185 10.69 -13.58 4.69
N PHE A 186 11.01 -14.65 3.94
CA PHE A 186 10.69 -16.02 4.33
C PHE A 186 11.44 -16.43 5.61
N LEU A 187 12.71 -16.02 5.75
CA LEU A 187 13.47 -16.24 6.98
C LEU A 187 12.81 -15.54 8.18
N THR A 188 12.41 -14.27 8.03
CA THR A 188 11.73 -13.51 9.09
C THR A 188 10.41 -14.16 9.50
N ILE A 189 9.62 -14.66 8.53
CA ILE A 189 8.39 -15.42 8.81
C ILE A 189 8.67 -16.62 9.70
N ARG A 190 9.72 -17.39 9.40
CA ARG A 190 10.13 -18.54 10.21
C ARG A 190 10.64 -18.14 11.59
N GLN A 191 11.44 -17.06 11.68
CA GLN A 191 11.96 -16.55 12.97
C GLN A 191 10.84 -16.05 13.88
N LEU A 192 9.75 -15.51 13.32
CA LEU A 192 8.57 -15.14 14.09
C LEU A 192 7.67 -16.32 14.45
N GLY A 193 8.05 -17.56 14.10
CA GLY A 193 7.26 -18.77 14.38
C GLY A 193 5.95 -18.86 13.60
N LEU A 194 5.82 -18.14 12.48
CA LEU A 194 4.58 -18.16 11.70
C LEU A 194 4.43 -19.48 10.92
N PRO A 195 3.18 -19.91 10.67
CA PRO A 195 2.92 -21.16 9.96
C PRO A 195 3.33 -21.07 8.49
N MET A 196 3.55 -22.26 7.86
CA MET A 196 3.87 -22.35 6.42
C MET A 196 2.86 -21.64 5.52
N THR A 197 1.61 -21.51 5.95
CA THR A 197 0.60 -20.74 5.22
C THR A 197 0.98 -19.27 5.04
N ALA A 198 1.66 -18.66 6.02
CA ALA A 198 2.20 -17.29 5.91
C ALA A 198 3.34 -17.21 4.89
N THR A 199 4.21 -18.23 4.84
CA THR A 199 5.26 -18.33 3.82
C THR A 199 4.68 -18.48 2.42
N VAL A 200 3.68 -19.35 2.23
CA VAL A 200 2.96 -19.53 0.96
C VAL A 200 2.28 -18.23 0.52
N GLU A 201 1.63 -17.53 1.44
CA GLU A 201 1.02 -16.22 1.20
C GLU A 201 2.06 -15.19 0.74
N GLN A 202 3.20 -15.08 1.44
CA GLN A 202 4.25 -14.13 1.05
C GLN A 202 4.94 -14.53 -0.26
N PHE A 203 5.06 -15.82 -0.55
CA PHE A 203 5.57 -16.31 -1.82
C PHE A 203 4.62 -15.95 -2.98
N ARG A 204 3.32 -16.10 -2.77
CA ARG A 204 2.29 -15.66 -3.73
C ARG A 204 2.37 -14.17 -4.02
N ARG A 205 2.60 -13.32 -2.99
CA ARG A 205 2.80 -11.86 -3.16
C ARG A 205 4.05 -11.55 -3.98
N MET A 206 5.14 -12.25 -3.73
CA MET A 206 6.37 -12.13 -4.53
C MET A 206 6.11 -12.42 -6.01
N LEU A 207 5.43 -13.54 -6.31
CA LEU A 207 5.07 -13.90 -7.69
C LEU A 207 4.16 -12.84 -8.32
N PHE A 208 3.14 -12.39 -7.60
CA PHE A 208 2.25 -11.35 -8.09
C PHE A 208 3.00 -10.04 -8.41
N ASN A 209 3.92 -9.62 -7.54
CA ASN A 209 4.73 -8.43 -7.80
C ASN A 209 5.56 -8.58 -9.07
N ALA A 210 6.19 -9.75 -9.27
CA ALA A 210 6.99 -10.04 -10.46
C ALA A 210 6.15 -10.06 -11.74
N VAL A 211 5.03 -10.79 -11.73
CA VAL A 211 4.17 -10.97 -12.90
C VAL A 211 3.39 -9.71 -13.25
N ALA A 212 2.79 -9.05 -12.24
CA ALA A 212 1.94 -7.87 -12.42
C ALA A 212 2.72 -6.55 -12.43
N ARG A 213 4.05 -6.56 -12.44
CA ARG A 213 4.90 -5.36 -12.47
C ARG A 213 4.63 -4.38 -11.34
N ASN A 214 4.42 -4.89 -10.12
CA ASN A 214 4.43 -4.07 -8.91
C ASN A 214 5.87 -3.94 -8.41
N GLN A 215 6.65 -3.03 -9.01
CA GLN A 215 8.10 -2.91 -8.82
C GLN A 215 8.52 -1.93 -7.71
N ASP A 216 7.56 -1.34 -6.99
CA ASP A 216 7.81 -0.61 -5.73
C ASP A 216 7.70 -1.56 -4.51
N ASP A 217 8.19 -2.77 -4.68
CA ASP A 217 8.08 -3.91 -3.77
C ASP A 217 9.16 -3.92 -2.66
N HIS A 218 9.43 -2.76 -2.07
CA HIS A 218 10.46 -2.61 -1.06
C HIS A 218 10.05 -3.19 0.32
N VAL A 219 11.05 -3.39 1.19
CA VAL A 219 10.91 -4.03 2.51
C VAL A 219 9.92 -3.36 3.48
N LYS A 220 9.45 -2.14 3.21
CA LYS A 220 8.40 -1.50 4.01
C LYS A 220 6.98 -1.93 3.58
N ASN A 221 6.82 -2.54 2.39
CA ASN A 221 5.53 -3.02 1.88
C ASN A 221 5.22 -4.47 2.31
N ILE A 222 6.10 -5.07 3.10
CA ILE A 222 5.84 -6.31 3.84
C ILE A 222 5.76 -5.96 5.32
N ALA A 223 4.68 -6.32 5.99
CA ALA A 223 4.50 -6.01 7.40
C ALA A 223 3.92 -7.19 8.20
N PHE A 224 4.14 -7.11 9.50
CA PHE A 224 3.69 -8.07 10.49
C PHE A 224 2.85 -7.37 11.55
N LEU A 225 1.85 -8.07 12.06
CA LEU A 225 0.99 -7.63 13.14
C LEU A 225 1.34 -8.38 14.41
N MET A 226 1.28 -7.70 15.54
CA MET A 226 1.37 -8.35 16.85
C MET A 226 0.14 -7.95 17.68
N ASN A 227 -0.53 -8.93 18.24
CA ASN A 227 -1.64 -8.73 19.15
C ASN A 227 -1.13 -8.40 20.56
N LYS A 228 -2.07 -8.09 21.47
CA LYS A 228 -1.72 -7.74 22.86
C LYS A 228 -1.01 -8.86 23.65
N PRO A 229 -1.31 -10.15 23.45
CA PRO A 229 -0.54 -11.26 24.03
C PRO A 229 0.87 -11.44 23.46
N GLY A 230 1.25 -10.76 22.37
CA GLY A 230 2.57 -10.87 21.74
C GLY A 230 2.64 -11.88 20.58
N GLU A 231 1.51 -12.37 20.12
CA GLU A 231 1.45 -13.30 18.99
C GLU A 231 1.56 -12.56 17.66
N TRP A 232 2.48 -13.00 16.82
CA TRP A 232 2.73 -12.42 15.50
C TRP A 232 1.88 -13.06 14.40
N SER A 233 1.58 -12.29 13.38
CA SER A 233 0.95 -12.74 12.13
C SER A 233 1.43 -11.89 10.95
N LEU A 234 1.38 -12.44 9.73
CA LEU A 234 1.63 -11.68 8.52
C LEU A 234 0.45 -10.71 8.29
N ALA A 235 0.73 -9.43 8.11
CA ALA A 235 -0.30 -8.44 7.79
C ALA A 235 -0.93 -8.73 6.43
N PRO A 236 -2.20 -8.36 6.20
CA PRO A 236 -2.76 -8.31 4.84
C PRO A 236 -1.86 -7.49 3.91
N ALA A 237 -1.84 -7.82 2.61
CA ALA A 237 -1.08 -7.06 1.63
C ALA A 237 -1.64 -5.63 1.48
N PHE A 238 -0.78 -4.68 1.22
CA PHE A 238 -1.09 -3.27 1.01
C PHE A 238 -0.07 -2.65 0.05
N ASP A 239 -0.35 -1.46 -0.47
CA ASP A 239 0.46 -0.78 -1.49
C ASP A 239 0.72 -1.67 -2.73
N VAL A 240 -0.33 -2.40 -3.17
CA VAL A 240 -0.29 -3.27 -4.34
C VAL A 240 -0.87 -2.52 -5.53
N THR A 241 -0.01 -2.13 -6.46
CA THR A 241 -0.40 -1.33 -7.64
C THR A 241 0.58 -1.55 -8.80
N TYR A 242 0.22 -1.08 -9.99
CA TYR A 242 1.16 -0.98 -11.10
C TYR A 242 2.23 0.06 -10.79
N SER A 243 3.49 -0.33 -10.81
CA SER A 243 4.62 0.54 -10.44
C SER A 243 5.79 0.43 -11.43
N TYR A 244 5.57 -0.06 -12.65
CA TYR A 244 6.62 -0.21 -13.64
C TYR A 244 6.82 1.07 -14.45
N ASN A 245 8.05 1.61 -14.39
CA ASN A 245 8.51 2.71 -15.24
C ASN A 245 9.88 2.35 -15.82
N PRO A 246 9.97 1.93 -17.09
CA PRO A 246 11.22 1.46 -17.71
C PRO A 246 12.30 2.55 -17.81
N SER A 247 11.91 3.84 -17.77
CA SER A 247 12.84 4.98 -17.79
C SER A 247 13.10 5.58 -16.40
N GLY A 248 12.49 5.03 -15.34
CA GLY A 248 12.65 5.53 -13.98
C GLY A 248 13.89 4.96 -13.31
N ASN A 249 14.48 5.72 -12.38
CA ASN A 249 15.62 5.24 -11.60
C ASN A 249 15.20 4.27 -10.47
N TRP A 250 13.94 4.33 -10.03
CA TRP A 250 13.45 3.54 -8.91
C TRP A 250 12.68 2.31 -9.36
N THR A 251 11.67 2.45 -10.20
CA THR A 251 10.76 1.37 -10.58
C THR A 251 11.01 0.78 -11.97
N ALA A 252 12.21 0.97 -12.54
CA ALA A 252 12.62 0.23 -13.75
C ALA A 252 12.85 -1.27 -13.48
N THR A 253 13.22 -1.62 -12.26
CA THR A 253 13.39 -2.98 -11.77
C THR A 253 12.80 -3.12 -10.36
N HIS A 254 12.66 -4.36 -9.86
CA HIS A 254 12.18 -4.63 -8.50
C HIS A 254 13.10 -4.06 -7.41
N GLN A 255 12.53 -3.70 -6.26
CA GLN A 255 13.29 -3.20 -5.12
C GLN A 255 13.88 -4.32 -4.28
N MET A 256 13.21 -5.47 -4.23
CA MET A 256 13.73 -6.69 -3.63
C MET A 256 14.18 -7.67 -4.71
N THR A 257 15.14 -8.52 -4.37
CA THR A 257 15.64 -9.56 -5.28
C THR A 257 14.88 -10.87 -5.09
N ILE A 258 14.79 -11.64 -6.17
CA ILE A 258 14.41 -13.06 -6.19
C ILE A 258 15.60 -13.83 -6.72
N ASN A 259 16.17 -14.75 -5.94
CA ASN A 259 17.39 -15.50 -6.30
C ASN A 259 18.52 -14.57 -6.79
N GLY A 260 18.71 -13.41 -6.14
CA GLY A 260 19.71 -12.40 -6.45
C GLY A 260 19.43 -11.52 -7.67
N LYS A 261 18.33 -11.71 -8.39
CA LYS A 261 17.92 -10.91 -9.55
C LYS A 261 16.87 -9.88 -9.18
N ARG A 262 16.81 -8.77 -9.93
CA ARG A 262 15.81 -7.69 -9.80
C ARG A 262 14.84 -7.60 -10.98
N ASP A 263 15.11 -8.31 -12.06
CA ASP A 263 14.27 -8.42 -13.26
C ASP A 263 14.68 -9.66 -14.05
N ALA A 264 14.04 -9.91 -15.20
CA ALA A 264 14.29 -11.04 -16.08
C ALA A 264 14.28 -12.40 -15.31
N PHE A 265 13.27 -12.56 -14.46
CA PHE A 265 13.11 -13.80 -13.69
C PHE A 265 12.78 -14.97 -14.61
N LEU A 266 13.40 -16.11 -14.31
CA LEU A 266 13.15 -17.38 -14.98
C LEU A 266 12.44 -18.35 -14.02
N LYS A 267 11.76 -19.35 -14.55
CA LYS A 267 11.19 -20.45 -13.73
C LYS A 267 12.20 -21.09 -12.78
N ALA A 268 13.48 -21.14 -13.19
CA ALA A 268 14.56 -21.62 -12.31
C ALA A 268 14.76 -20.74 -11.08
N ASP A 269 14.64 -19.42 -11.18
CA ASP A 269 14.76 -18.51 -10.04
C ASP A 269 13.57 -18.69 -9.08
N ILE A 270 12.37 -18.89 -9.63
CA ILE A 270 11.16 -19.17 -8.84
C ILE A 270 11.30 -20.49 -8.07
N ARG A 271 11.85 -21.54 -8.70
CA ARG A 271 12.14 -22.82 -8.02
C ARG A 271 13.17 -22.65 -6.91
N ALA A 272 14.24 -21.89 -7.15
CA ALA A 272 15.28 -21.62 -6.15
C ALA A 272 14.70 -20.88 -4.94
N ALA A 273 13.91 -19.81 -5.18
CA ALA A 273 13.18 -19.09 -4.13
C ALA A 273 12.18 -20.00 -3.39
N GLY A 274 11.46 -20.89 -4.10
CA GLY A 274 10.55 -21.87 -3.53
C GLY A 274 11.26 -22.86 -2.59
N LYS A 275 12.45 -23.34 -2.98
CA LYS A 275 13.30 -24.18 -2.13
C LYS A 275 13.75 -23.42 -0.88
N SER A 276 14.19 -22.16 -1.01
CA SER A 276 14.56 -21.30 0.11
C SER A 276 13.38 -21.03 1.05
N ALA A 277 12.16 -20.89 0.51
CA ALA A 277 10.93 -20.76 1.27
C ALA A 277 10.48 -22.05 1.96
N GLY A 278 11.11 -23.20 1.66
CA GLY A 278 10.73 -24.51 2.20
C GLY A 278 9.44 -25.08 1.56
N LEU A 279 9.11 -24.66 0.35
CA LEU A 279 7.97 -25.20 -0.38
C LEU A 279 8.26 -26.62 -0.88
N LYS A 280 7.20 -27.44 -0.93
CA LYS A 280 7.28 -28.78 -1.55
C LYS A 280 7.54 -28.64 -3.05
N GLN A 281 8.21 -29.65 -3.62
CA GLN A 281 8.47 -29.71 -5.07
C GLN A 281 7.18 -29.51 -5.88
N GLY A 282 7.25 -28.74 -6.94
CA GLY A 282 6.12 -28.38 -7.81
C GLY A 282 5.17 -27.30 -7.22
N ARG A 283 5.29 -26.95 -5.94
CA ARG A 283 4.37 -25.97 -5.33
C ARG A 283 4.64 -24.55 -5.79
N SER A 284 5.90 -24.19 -6.07
CA SER A 284 6.29 -22.87 -6.60
C SER A 284 5.70 -22.63 -7.98
N GLU A 285 5.75 -23.63 -8.85
CA GLU A 285 5.19 -23.58 -10.19
C GLU A 285 3.65 -23.52 -10.17
N ALA A 286 3.03 -24.35 -9.35
CA ALA A 286 1.57 -24.30 -9.18
C ALA A 286 1.08 -22.93 -8.67
N LEU A 287 1.84 -22.29 -7.76
CA LEU A 287 1.53 -20.93 -7.30
C LEU A 287 1.72 -19.88 -8.40
N LEU A 288 2.72 -20.05 -9.27
CA LEU A 288 2.94 -19.17 -10.42
C LEU A 288 1.76 -19.28 -11.40
N GLU A 289 1.33 -20.48 -11.75
CA GLU A 289 0.16 -20.72 -12.61
C GLU A 289 -1.13 -20.09 -12.04
N GLU A 290 -1.34 -20.22 -10.72
CA GLU A 290 -2.49 -19.58 -10.04
C GLU A 290 -2.43 -18.03 -10.17
N VAL A 291 -1.23 -17.44 -10.06
CA VAL A 291 -1.01 -15.98 -10.18
C VAL A 291 -1.16 -15.53 -11.63
N ASP A 292 -0.53 -16.23 -12.59
CA ASP A 292 -0.63 -15.94 -14.01
C ASP A 292 -2.08 -15.92 -14.47
N ALA A 293 -2.85 -16.97 -14.14
CA ALA A 293 -4.28 -17.06 -14.46
C ALA A 293 -5.10 -15.89 -13.89
N ALA A 294 -4.74 -15.35 -12.73
CA ALA A 294 -5.40 -14.17 -12.18
C ALA A 294 -4.98 -12.88 -12.93
N VAL A 295 -3.70 -12.74 -13.27
CA VAL A 295 -3.17 -11.55 -13.97
C VAL A 295 -3.63 -11.50 -15.42
N GLU A 296 -3.78 -12.62 -16.10
CA GLU A 296 -4.38 -12.70 -17.46
C GLU A 296 -5.77 -12.07 -17.51
N ARG A 297 -6.51 -12.13 -16.40
CA ARG A 297 -7.84 -11.52 -16.27
C ARG A 297 -7.79 -10.02 -15.98
N TRP A 298 -6.65 -9.37 -16.10
CA TRP A 298 -6.50 -7.93 -15.88
C TRP A 298 -7.59 -7.06 -16.53
N PRO A 299 -8.01 -7.29 -17.81
CA PRO A 299 -9.05 -6.47 -18.43
C PRO A 299 -10.39 -6.47 -17.65
N GLU A 300 -10.73 -7.55 -16.98
CA GLU A 300 -11.96 -7.63 -16.16
C GLU A 300 -11.87 -6.69 -14.95
N PHE A 301 -10.72 -6.66 -14.27
CA PHE A 301 -10.50 -5.80 -13.09
C PHE A 301 -10.38 -4.33 -13.50
N ALA A 302 -9.72 -4.05 -14.62
CA ALA A 302 -9.64 -2.73 -15.22
C ALA A 302 -11.03 -2.18 -15.58
N ALA A 303 -11.89 -2.99 -16.19
CA ALA A 303 -13.27 -2.63 -16.50
C ALA A 303 -14.09 -2.34 -15.23
N ARG A 304 -13.95 -3.17 -14.18
CA ARG A 304 -14.61 -2.93 -12.89
C ARG A 304 -14.15 -1.64 -12.22
N ALA A 305 -12.90 -1.24 -12.41
CA ALA A 305 -12.36 0.04 -11.97
C ALA A 305 -12.63 1.18 -12.97
N ARG A 306 -13.29 0.90 -14.10
CA ARG A 306 -13.59 1.86 -15.17
C ARG A 306 -12.33 2.59 -15.66
N LEU A 307 -11.25 1.84 -15.90
CA LEU A 307 -10.02 2.39 -16.48
C LEU A 307 -10.21 2.65 -17.97
N PRO A 308 -9.55 3.69 -18.52
CA PRO A 308 -9.49 3.93 -19.96
C PRO A 308 -8.87 2.74 -20.72
N ALA A 309 -9.29 2.53 -21.96
CA ALA A 309 -8.86 1.39 -22.75
C ALA A 309 -7.34 1.43 -23.06
N ASP A 310 -6.80 2.60 -23.31
CA ASP A 310 -5.36 2.82 -23.57
C ASP A 310 -4.50 2.50 -22.32
N VAL A 311 -4.94 2.94 -21.15
CA VAL A 311 -4.29 2.61 -19.85
C VAL A 311 -4.37 1.11 -19.60
N THR A 312 -5.55 0.50 -19.83
CA THR A 312 -5.75 -0.94 -19.66
C THR A 312 -4.79 -1.74 -20.55
N GLU A 313 -4.69 -1.39 -21.81
CA GLU A 313 -3.83 -2.08 -22.78
C GLU A 313 -2.34 -1.84 -22.50
N LYS A 314 -1.95 -0.62 -22.11
CA LYS A 314 -0.57 -0.31 -21.70
C LYS A 314 -0.12 -1.20 -20.55
N ILE A 315 -0.94 -1.33 -19.51
CA ILE A 315 -0.62 -2.16 -18.34
C ILE A 315 -0.62 -3.64 -18.72
N ARG A 316 -1.61 -4.09 -19.50
CA ARG A 316 -1.69 -5.48 -19.97
C ARG A 316 -0.41 -5.92 -20.71
N LYS A 317 0.11 -5.06 -21.60
CA LYS A 317 1.36 -5.33 -22.34
C LYS A 317 2.61 -5.35 -21.46
N ALA A 318 2.56 -4.67 -20.33
CA ALA A 318 3.68 -4.63 -19.40
C ALA A 318 3.73 -5.83 -18.47
N HIS A 319 2.62 -6.56 -18.27
CA HIS A 319 2.60 -7.75 -17.42
C HIS A 319 3.61 -8.79 -17.94
N HIS A 320 4.25 -9.46 -17.02
CA HIS A 320 5.27 -10.46 -17.28
C HIS A 320 4.70 -11.87 -17.09
N LEU A 321 3.66 -12.17 -17.85
CA LEU A 321 3.06 -13.50 -17.92
C LEU A 321 4.08 -14.47 -18.50
N ASP A 322 4.01 -15.73 -18.08
CA ASP A 322 4.91 -16.78 -18.53
C ASP A 322 6.39 -16.41 -18.33
N LEU A 323 6.84 -16.44 -17.08
CA LEU A 323 8.25 -16.30 -16.72
C LEU A 323 9.04 -17.47 -17.36
N SER A 324 9.07 -17.49 -18.70
CA SER A 324 9.64 -18.55 -19.51
C SER A 324 11.13 -18.33 -19.68
N GLY A 325 11.89 -19.34 -19.34
CA GLY A 325 13.21 -19.63 -19.86
C GLY A 325 13.22 -21.04 -20.31
#